data_ca2fcb48b737f43e697f240ff107ab8a
#
_entry.id   ca2fcb48b737f43e697f240ff107ab8a
#
_cell.length_a   1.000
_cell.length_b   1.000
_cell.length_c   1.000
_cell.angle_alpha   90.00
_cell.angle_beta   90.00
_cell.angle_gamma   90.00
#
_symmetry.space_group_name_H-M   'P 1'
#
loop_
_entity.id
_entity.type
_entity.pdbx_description
1 polymer ?
#
loop_
_entity_poly.entity_id
_entity_poly.type
_entity_poly.pdbx_seq_one_letter_code
_entity_poly.pdbx_strand_id
1 'polypeptide(L)'
;MSEKNTNKYAIVDLEATSASSTASIIQVGIVIMQNGQVIDEFASDVNPHQELDDHIIHLTGITDQQLAQAPDFSEIARTIFELIEDCIFVAHNVKFDANLLAEALFMEGCELRTPRVDTVELAQVFYPTLEQYKLSHLSKVLNLDLAQAHTAIEDARATGQLLFHLMDKIASLPRQTIEMLLTFSDNLLFETELVIRDAIRGQNLGLSKEYVMLEESGIVLRRPLTYK
;
A
#
# COMPACT_ATOMS: atom_id res chain seq x y z
N MET A 1 23.32 -5.61 16.99
CA MET A 1 21.97 -6.10 16.70
C MET A 1 21.33 -4.98 15.88
N SER A 2 20.95 -5.23 14.62
CA SER A 2 20.26 -4.20 13.83
C SER A 2 18.91 -3.91 14.52
N GLU A 3 18.60 -2.65 14.76
CA GLU A 3 17.26 -2.26 15.18
C GLU A 3 16.27 -2.78 14.13
N LYS A 4 15.32 -3.59 14.55
CA LYS A 4 14.28 -4.09 13.66
C LYS A 4 13.37 -2.91 13.28
N ASN A 5 12.97 -2.85 12.02
CA ASN A 5 11.93 -1.94 11.57
C ASN A 5 10.70 -2.14 12.44
N THR A 6 10.19 -1.07 13.05
CA THR A 6 9.01 -1.11 13.92
C THR A 6 7.74 -0.70 13.18
N ASN A 7 7.84 -0.11 11.99
CA ASN A 7 6.69 0.31 11.22
C ASN A 7 5.90 -0.89 10.72
N LYS A 8 4.58 -0.78 10.79
CA LYS A 8 3.64 -1.70 10.18
C LYS A 8 3.19 -1.13 8.84
N TYR A 9 3.08 -1.99 7.86
CA TYR A 9 2.58 -1.66 6.54
C TYR A 9 1.24 -2.34 6.32
N ALA A 10 0.19 -1.56 6.06
CA ALA A 10 -1.10 -2.07 5.60
C ALA A 10 -1.08 -2.10 4.07
N ILE A 11 -0.89 -3.26 3.51
CA ILE A 11 -0.91 -3.49 2.07
C ILE A 11 -2.37 -3.71 1.68
N VAL A 12 -2.90 -2.80 0.88
CA VAL A 12 -4.33 -2.78 0.53
C VAL A 12 -4.48 -2.91 -0.98
N ASP A 13 -5.42 -3.73 -1.37
CA ASP A 13 -5.91 -3.84 -2.74
C ASP A 13 -7.43 -3.91 -2.71
N LEU A 14 -8.10 -3.21 -3.62
CA LEU A 14 -9.54 -3.11 -3.69
C LEU A 14 -10.03 -3.45 -5.09
N GLU A 15 -11.08 -4.28 -5.16
CA GLU A 15 -11.89 -4.37 -6.36
C GLU A 15 -13.12 -3.45 -6.24
N ALA A 16 -13.51 -2.84 -7.35
CA ALA A 16 -14.58 -1.85 -7.36
C ALA A 16 -15.48 -1.98 -8.60
N THR A 17 -16.68 -1.43 -8.53
CA THR A 17 -17.67 -1.43 -9.62
C THR A 17 -17.20 -0.67 -10.85
N SER A 18 -16.21 0.22 -10.73
CA SER A 18 -15.58 0.96 -11.83
C SER A 18 -14.28 1.61 -11.38
N ALA A 19 -13.55 2.22 -12.31
CA ALA A 19 -12.37 3.05 -12.01
C ALA A 19 -12.71 4.53 -11.71
N SER A 20 -13.98 4.88 -11.55
CA SER A 20 -14.41 6.26 -11.29
C SER A 20 -14.34 6.62 -9.82
N SER A 21 -14.39 7.91 -9.51
CA SER A 21 -14.46 8.41 -8.13
C SER A 21 -15.81 8.10 -7.42
N THR A 22 -16.81 7.63 -8.17
CA THR A 22 -18.12 7.24 -7.63
C THR A 22 -18.28 5.72 -7.57
N ALA A 23 -17.19 4.98 -7.70
CA ALA A 23 -17.20 3.52 -7.62
C ALA A 23 -17.57 3.05 -6.21
N SER A 24 -18.22 1.90 -6.12
CA SER A 24 -18.43 1.19 -4.86
C SER A 24 -17.41 0.06 -4.73
N ILE A 25 -16.89 -0.16 -3.53
CA ILE A 25 -16.03 -1.29 -3.23
C ILE A 25 -16.84 -2.58 -3.35
N ILE A 26 -16.28 -3.60 -4.00
CA ILE A 26 -16.88 -4.94 -4.11
C ILE A 26 -16.03 -6.03 -3.49
N GLN A 27 -14.73 -5.79 -3.31
CA GLN A 27 -13.85 -6.68 -2.55
C GLN A 27 -12.73 -5.89 -1.88
N VAL A 28 -12.35 -6.30 -0.69
CA VAL A 28 -11.26 -5.72 0.10
C VAL A 28 -10.25 -6.81 0.40
N GLY A 29 -8.98 -6.55 0.11
CA GLY A 29 -7.84 -7.35 0.54
C GLY A 29 -6.85 -6.49 1.31
N ILE A 30 -6.54 -6.88 2.55
CA ILE A 30 -5.59 -6.17 3.42
C ILE A 30 -4.62 -7.18 4.00
N VAL A 31 -3.33 -6.88 3.89
CA VAL A 31 -2.26 -7.67 4.50
C VAL A 31 -1.42 -6.75 5.36
N ILE A 32 -1.35 -7.02 6.66
CA ILE A 32 -0.49 -6.27 7.57
C ILE A 32 0.87 -6.94 7.64
N MET A 33 1.89 -6.20 7.26
CA MET A 33 3.27 -6.69 7.25
C MET A 33 4.16 -5.88 8.19
N GLN A 34 5.07 -6.58 8.86
CA GLN A 34 6.11 -5.98 9.69
C GLN A 34 7.39 -6.80 9.58
N ASN A 35 8.53 -6.15 9.34
CA ASN A 35 9.84 -6.83 9.18
C ASN A 35 9.83 -7.93 8.10
N GLY A 36 9.11 -7.74 7.01
CA GLY A 36 8.98 -8.71 5.92
C GLY A 36 8.08 -9.91 6.21
N GLN A 37 7.37 -9.90 7.32
CA GLN A 37 6.46 -10.98 7.71
C GLN A 37 5.03 -10.49 7.74
N VAL A 38 4.11 -11.32 7.27
CA VAL A 38 2.67 -11.13 7.46
C VAL A 38 2.35 -11.35 8.93
N ILE A 39 1.70 -10.37 9.56
CA ILE A 39 1.30 -10.43 10.97
C ILE A 39 -0.22 -10.45 11.15
N ASP A 40 -0.98 -9.98 10.16
CA ASP A 40 -2.44 -10.03 10.14
C ASP A 40 -2.95 -9.93 8.71
N GLU A 41 -4.18 -10.39 8.45
CA GLU A 41 -4.82 -10.31 7.14
C GLU A 41 -6.33 -10.12 7.30
N PHE A 42 -6.93 -9.39 6.35
CA PHE A 42 -8.37 -9.23 6.25
C PHE A 42 -8.78 -9.35 4.78
N ALA A 43 -9.81 -10.12 4.52
CA ALA A 43 -10.42 -10.22 3.19
C ALA A 43 -11.93 -10.30 3.31
N SER A 44 -12.65 -9.56 2.48
CA SER A 44 -14.10 -9.59 2.41
C SER A 44 -14.59 -9.18 1.04
N ASP A 45 -15.59 -9.87 0.53
CA ASP A 45 -16.47 -9.32 -0.49
C ASP A 45 -17.37 -8.25 0.17
N VAL A 46 -17.88 -7.33 -0.63
CA VAL A 46 -18.75 -6.22 -0.17
C VAL A 46 -19.93 -6.09 -1.11
N ASN A 47 -21.14 -6.02 -0.56
CA ASN A 47 -22.33 -5.77 -1.36
C ASN A 47 -22.42 -4.31 -1.79
N PRO A 48 -22.31 -3.97 -3.10
CA PRO A 48 -22.38 -2.61 -3.59
C PRO A 48 -23.82 -2.10 -3.74
N HIS A 49 -24.84 -2.93 -3.50
CA HIS A 49 -26.27 -2.66 -3.73
C HIS A 49 -26.60 -2.23 -5.17
N GLN A 50 -25.83 -2.70 -6.14
CA GLN A 50 -26.03 -2.47 -7.56
C GLN A 50 -25.49 -3.65 -8.37
N GLU A 51 -26.02 -3.85 -9.58
CA GLU A 51 -25.53 -4.84 -10.52
C GLU A 51 -24.16 -4.42 -11.08
N LEU A 52 -23.31 -5.41 -11.32
CA LEU A 52 -22.00 -5.18 -11.93
C LEU A 52 -22.11 -5.12 -13.46
N ASP A 53 -21.29 -4.26 -14.05
CA ASP A 53 -21.08 -4.31 -15.50
C ASP A 53 -20.38 -5.61 -15.90
N ASP A 54 -20.77 -6.19 -17.06
CA ASP A 54 -20.16 -7.42 -17.61
C ASP A 54 -18.63 -7.33 -17.68
N HIS A 55 -18.10 -6.13 -17.92
CA HIS A 55 -16.66 -5.90 -17.96
C HIS A 55 -16.00 -6.14 -16.59
N ILE A 56 -16.63 -5.72 -15.51
CA ILE A 56 -16.12 -5.92 -14.14
C ILE A 56 -16.17 -7.39 -13.77
N ILE A 57 -17.29 -8.07 -14.07
CA ILE A 57 -17.43 -9.53 -13.88
C ILE A 57 -16.32 -10.29 -14.63
N HIS A 58 -16.03 -9.92 -15.87
CA HIS A 58 -14.96 -10.53 -16.65
C HIS A 58 -13.55 -10.25 -16.11
N LEU A 59 -13.35 -9.06 -15.57
CA LEU A 59 -12.04 -8.61 -15.04
C LEU A 59 -11.72 -9.29 -13.71
N THR A 60 -12.69 -9.30 -12.79
CA THR A 60 -12.48 -9.74 -11.39
C THR A 60 -12.92 -11.17 -11.15
N GLY A 61 -13.80 -11.71 -12.00
CA GLY A 61 -14.47 -12.99 -11.77
C GLY A 61 -15.56 -12.97 -10.70
N ILE A 62 -15.80 -11.80 -10.07
CA ILE A 62 -16.82 -11.61 -9.03
C ILE A 62 -18.19 -11.50 -9.70
N THR A 63 -19.21 -12.13 -9.10
CA THR A 63 -20.58 -12.15 -9.63
C THR A 63 -21.57 -11.46 -8.71
N ASP A 64 -22.68 -10.93 -9.27
CA ASP A 64 -23.77 -10.34 -8.49
C ASP A 64 -24.35 -11.31 -7.46
N GLN A 65 -24.44 -12.61 -7.82
CA GLN A 65 -24.93 -13.64 -6.88
C GLN A 65 -24.02 -13.80 -5.66
N GLN A 66 -22.71 -13.68 -5.84
CA GLN A 66 -21.72 -13.69 -4.75
C GLN A 66 -21.88 -12.45 -3.87
N LEU A 67 -21.94 -11.27 -4.47
CA LEU A 67 -22.04 -10.00 -3.74
C LEU A 67 -23.37 -9.82 -3.01
N ALA A 68 -24.46 -10.39 -3.51
CA ALA A 68 -25.76 -10.38 -2.83
C ALA A 68 -25.75 -11.09 -1.45
N GLN A 69 -24.73 -11.92 -1.19
CA GLN A 69 -24.53 -12.61 0.09
C GLN A 69 -23.43 -11.97 0.95
N ALA A 70 -22.73 -10.96 0.40
CA ALA A 70 -21.65 -10.28 1.09
C ALA A 70 -22.20 -9.26 2.10
N PRO A 71 -21.42 -8.92 3.14
CA PRO A 71 -21.78 -7.86 4.07
C PRO A 71 -21.82 -6.49 3.39
N ASP A 72 -22.54 -5.56 3.98
CA ASP A 72 -22.45 -4.15 3.64
C ASP A 72 -21.11 -3.56 4.12
N PHE A 73 -20.60 -2.55 3.44
CA PHE A 73 -19.34 -1.91 3.85
C PHE A 73 -19.41 -1.39 5.30
N SER A 74 -20.56 -0.86 5.73
CA SER A 74 -20.81 -0.38 7.10
C SER A 74 -20.57 -1.44 8.18
N GLU A 75 -20.79 -2.73 7.88
CA GLU A 75 -20.61 -3.83 8.82
C GLU A 75 -19.14 -4.16 9.07
N ILE A 76 -18.25 -3.87 8.09
CA ILE A 76 -16.82 -4.18 8.14
C ILE A 76 -15.92 -2.93 8.31
N ALA A 77 -16.46 -1.75 8.10
CA ALA A 77 -15.70 -0.49 8.08
C ALA A 77 -14.88 -0.27 9.36
N ARG A 78 -15.48 -0.53 10.52
CA ARG A 78 -14.81 -0.34 11.81
C ARG A 78 -13.63 -1.30 11.98
N THR A 79 -13.81 -2.55 11.60
CA THR A 79 -12.74 -3.57 11.64
C THR A 79 -11.58 -3.19 10.73
N ILE A 80 -11.88 -2.73 9.50
CA ILE A 80 -10.87 -2.26 8.55
C ILE A 80 -10.12 -1.07 9.13
N PHE A 81 -10.82 -0.07 9.66
CA PHE A 81 -10.22 1.13 10.22
C PHE A 81 -9.24 0.80 11.35
N GLU A 82 -9.68 0.02 12.35
CA GLU A 82 -8.85 -0.39 13.51
C GLU A 82 -7.62 -1.20 13.09
N LEU A 83 -7.71 -1.96 11.98
CA LEU A 83 -6.60 -2.73 11.46
C LEU A 83 -5.51 -1.86 10.83
N ILE A 84 -5.88 -0.75 10.17
CA ILE A 84 -4.96 0.04 9.34
C ILE A 84 -4.60 1.41 9.89
N GLU A 85 -5.31 1.96 10.89
CA GLU A 85 -5.18 3.36 11.35
C GLU A 85 -3.76 3.72 11.82
N ASP A 86 -3.02 2.75 12.38
CA ASP A 86 -1.64 2.92 12.89
C ASP A 86 -0.57 2.40 11.91
N CYS A 87 -0.94 2.11 10.66
CA CYS A 87 -0.05 1.55 9.65
C CYS A 87 0.34 2.59 8.60
N ILE A 88 1.44 2.34 7.88
CA ILE A 88 1.72 3.00 6.61
C ILE A 88 0.87 2.30 5.55
N PHE A 89 -0.02 3.05 4.89
CA PHE A 89 -0.88 2.54 3.84
C PHE A 89 -0.07 2.34 2.55
N VAL A 90 -0.11 1.13 2.01
CA VAL A 90 0.61 0.78 0.78
C VAL A 90 -0.35 0.15 -0.23
N ALA A 91 -0.27 0.57 -1.48
CA ALA A 91 -0.97 -0.09 -2.57
C ALA A 91 -0.16 0.00 -3.87
N HIS A 92 -0.59 -0.75 -4.86
CA HIS A 92 -0.03 -0.70 -6.21
C HIS A 92 -0.86 0.26 -7.08
N ASN A 93 -0.43 1.51 -7.21
CA ASN A 93 -1.19 2.68 -7.65
C ASN A 93 -2.08 3.25 -6.53
N VAL A 94 -1.45 3.58 -5.42
CA VAL A 94 -2.06 3.91 -4.11
C VAL A 94 -3.18 4.96 -4.16
N LYS A 95 -3.15 5.84 -5.16
CA LYS A 95 -4.15 6.91 -5.27
C LYS A 95 -5.57 6.39 -5.39
N PHE A 96 -5.77 5.28 -6.12
CA PHE A 96 -7.09 4.68 -6.30
C PHE A 96 -7.59 4.08 -4.99
N ASP A 97 -6.86 3.13 -4.44
CA ASP A 97 -7.27 2.37 -3.24
C ASP A 97 -7.41 3.27 -2.02
N ALA A 98 -6.42 4.14 -1.80
CA ALA A 98 -6.43 5.03 -0.65
C ALA A 98 -7.57 6.05 -0.69
N ASN A 99 -7.91 6.59 -1.85
CA ASN A 99 -9.02 7.54 -1.94
C ASN A 99 -10.37 6.84 -1.78
N LEU A 100 -10.56 5.72 -2.46
CA LEU A 100 -11.81 4.96 -2.41
C LEU A 100 -12.08 4.45 -0.99
N LEU A 101 -11.07 3.85 -0.33
CA LEU A 101 -11.22 3.36 1.03
C LEU A 101 -11.41 4.50 2.04
N ALA A 102 -10.66 5.61 1.90
CA ALA A 102 -10.79 6.75 2.80
C ALA A 102 -12.18 7.40 2.71
N GLU A 103 -12.75 7.50 1.50
CA GLU A 103 -14.12 8.02 1.30
C GLU A 103 -15.16 7.08 1.91
N ALA A 104 -15.06 5.77 1.65
CA ALA A 104 -15.98 4.79 2.22
C ALA A 104 -15.92 4.77 3.76
N LEU A 105 -14.72 4.79 4.36
CA LEU A 105 -14.54 4.87 5.80
C LEU A 105 -15.06 6.18 6.40
N PHE A 106 -14.86 7.30 5.70
CA PHE A 106 -15.35 8.61 6.15
C PHE A 106 -16.88 8.65 6.25
N MET A 107 -17.58 8.04 5.30
CA MET A 107 -19.05 7.91 5.33
C MET A 107 -19.54 7.13 6.55
N GLU A 108 -18.71 6.22 7.09
CA GLU A 108 -18.97 5.44 8.30
C GLU A 108 -18.40 6.10 9.58
N GLY A 109 -17.96 7.38 9.49
CA GLY A 109 -17.46 8.16 10.60
C GLY A 109 -16.01 7.83 11.01
N CYS A 110 -15.26 7.13 10.17
CA CYS A 110 -13.87 6.76 10.38
C CYS A 110 -12.94 7.60 9.48
N GLU A 111 -12.18 8.53 10.04
CA GLU A 111 -11.28 9.39 9.26
C GLU A 111 -9.87 8.78 9.16
N LEU A 112 -9.53 8.21 8.02
CA LEU A 112 -8.23 7.61 7.75
C LEU A 112 -7.16 8.69 7.47
N ARG A 113 -6.14 8.76 8.33
CA ARG A 113 -5.04 9.75 8.25
C ARG A 113 -3.67 9.08 8.29
N THR A 114 -3.46 8.05 7.49
CA THR A 114 -2.20 7.32 7.46
C THR A 114 -1.27 7.85 6.36
N PRO A 115 0.06 7.75 6.52
CA PRO A 115 1.00 7.96 5.42
C PRO A 115 0.70 6.97 4.29
N ARG A 116 0.99 7.39 3.05
CA ARG A 116 0.71 6.59 1.84
C ARG A 116 1.98 6.30 1.08
N VAL A 117 2.11 5.11 0.56
CA VAL A 117 3.25 4.66 -0.26
C VAL A 117 2.73 3.96 -1.51
N ASP A 118 3.29 4.33 -2.66
CA ASP A 118 2.96 3.75 -3.94
C ASP A 118 4.07 2.82 -4.43
N THR A 119 3.79 1.53 -4.56
CA THR A 119 4.78 0.58 -5.07
C THR A 119 5.07 0.75 -6.56
N VAL A 120 4.18 1.40 -7.35
CA VAL A 120 4.47 1.80 -8.74
C VAL A 120 5.55 2.88 -8.77
N GLU A 121 5.39 3.94 -7.95
CA GLU A 121 6.39 5.01 -7.84
C GLU A 121 7.75 4.45 -7.41
N LEU A 122 7.78 3.62 -6.36
CA LEU A 122 8.99 2.93 -5.92
C LEU A 122 9.62 2.10 -7.05
N ALA A 123 8.83 1.28 -7.75
CA ALA A 123 9.35 0.46 -8.85
C ALA A 123 9.91 1.32 -9.99
N GLN A 124 9.29 2.45 -10.32
CA GLN A 124 9.80 3.38 -11.32
C GLN A 124 11.14 4.01 -10.92
N VAL A 125 11.32 4.33 -9.64
CA VAL A 125 12.59 4.88 -9.14
C VAL A 125 13.71 3.84 -9.17
N PHE A 126 13.46 2.60 -8.74
CA PHE A 126 14.49 1.58 -8.55
C PHE A 126 14.68 0.63 -9.73
N TYR A 127 13.74 0.60 -10.67
CA TYR A 127 13.79 -0.16 -11.92
C TYR A 127 13.37 0.71 -13.13
N PRO A 128 14.04 1.85 -13.40
CA PRO A 128 13.58 2.86 -14.37
C PRO A 128 13.58 2.37 -15.83
N THR A 129 14.15 1.22 -16.11
CA THR A 129 14.28 0.66 -17.47
C THR A 129 13.24 -0.38 -17.81
N LEU A 130 12.31 -0.68 -16.89
CA LEU A 130 11.24 -1.63 -17.18
C LEU A 130 10.19 -1.01 -18.12
N GLU A 131 9.68 -1.82 -19.03
CA GLU A 131 8.68 -1.38 -20.02
C GLU A 131 7.29 -1.17 -19.41
N GLN A 132 6.98 -1.89 -18.32
CA GLN A 132 5.67 -1.87 -17.66
C GLN A 132 5.82 -2.02 -16.14
N TYR A 133 4.91 -1.37 -15.42
CA TYR A 133 4.86 -1.39 -13.96
C TYR A 133 3.55 -1.99 -13.41
N LYS A 134 2.85 -2.80 -14.20
CA LYS A 134 1.72 -3.60 -13.71
C LYS A 134 2.22 -4.66 -12.73
N LEU A 135 1.47 -4.92 -11.67
CA LEU A 135 1.83 -5.90 -10.64
C LEU A 135 2.17 -7.27 -11.22
N SER A 136 1.33 -7.77 -12.15
CA SER A 136 1.55 -9.05 -12.83
C SER A 136 2.86 -9.09 -13.65
N HIS A 137 3.26 -7.97 -14.25
CA HIS A 137 4.53 -7.87 -14.98
C HIS A 137 5.71 -7.83 -14.02
N LEU A 138 5.64 -6.99 -12.98
CA LEU A 138 6.68 -6.88 -11.96
C LEU A 138 6.88 -8.21 -11.23
N SER A 139 5.81 -8.88 -10.84
CA SER A 139 5.88 -10.20 -10.18
C SER A 139 6.62 -11.21 -11.05
N LYS A 140 6.33 -11.25 -12.36
CA LYS A 140 7.01 -12.13 -13.30
C LYS A 140 8.49 -11.79 -13.47
N VAL A 141 8.84 -10.51 -13.66
CA VAL A 141 10.23 -10.06 -13.91
C VAL A 141 11.10 -10.20 -12.67
N LEU A 142 10.53 -9.92 -11.49
CA LEU A 142 11.22 -9.97 -10.21
C LEU A 142 11.11 -11.35 -9.52
N ASN A 143 10.44 -12.31 -10.17
CA ASN A 143 10.24 -13.67 -9.66
C ASN A 143 9.57 -13.69 -8.28
N LEU A 144 8.50 -12.86 -8.12
CA LEU A 144 7.67 -12.83 -6.92
C LEU A 144 6.54 -13.85 -7.06
N ASP A 145 6.13 -14.46 -5.94
CA ASP A 145 5.00 -15.39 -5.95
C ASP A 145 3.68 -14.64 -6.14
N LEU A 146 3.04 -14.87 -7.28
CA LEU A 146 1.67 -14.44 -7.56
C LEU A 146 0.83 -15.70 -7.76
N ALA A 147 0.26 -16.22 -6.66
CA ALA A 147 -0.38 -17.55 -6.66
C ALA A 147 -1.69 -17.59 -7.47
N GLN A 148 -2.52 -16.56 -7.36
CA GLN A 148 -3.74 -16.38 -8.14
C GLN A 148 -4.00 -14.88 -8.33
N ALA A 149 -3.68 -14.34 -9.50
CA ALA A 149 -4.04 -12.96 -9.84
C ALA A 149 -5.58 -12.81 -9.83
N HIS A 150 -6.04 -11.59 -9.48
CA HIS A 150 -7.44 -11.15 -9.54
C HIS A 150 -8.32 -11.48 -8.32
N THR A 151 -7.72 -11.66 -7.15
CA THR A 151 -8.43 -11.48 -5.88
C THR A 151 -7.69 -10.41 -5.08
N ALA A 152 -8.42 -9.47 -4.47
CA ALA A 152 -7.82 -8.36 -3.75
C ALA A 152 -6.79 -8.81 -2.70
N ILE A 153 -7.03 -9.92 -1.99
CA ILE A 153 -6.09 -10.40 -0.97
C ILE A 153 -4.78 -10.96 -1.58
N GLU A 154 -4.84 -11.65 -2.73
CA GLU A 154 -3.64 -12.17 -3.38
C GLU A 154 -2.82 -11.04 -4.03
N ASP A 155 -3.50 -10.03 -4.59
CA ASP A 155 -2.84 -8.86 -5.16
C ASP A 155 -2.23 -7.99 -4.05
N ALA A 156 -2.85 -7.88 -2.87
CA ALA A 156 -2.25 -7.28 -1.69
C ALA A 156 -1.01 -8.06 -1.21
N ARG A 157 -1.04 -9.41 -1.17
CA ARG A 157 0.14 -10.22 -0.83
C ARG A 157 1.29 -10.01 -1.79
N ALA A 158 1.01 -10.02 -3.11
CA ALA A 158 2.02 -9.78 -4.13
C ALA A 158 2.61 -8.36 -4.04
N THR A 159 1.77 -7.36 -3.77
CA THR A 159 2.20 -5.98 -3.54
C THR A 159 3.10 -5.87 -2.31
N GLY A 160 2.79 -6.62 -1.24
CA GLY A 160 3.64 -6.70 -0.05
C GLY A 160 5.01 -7.33 -0.33
N GLN A 161 5.05 -8.43 -1.09
CA GLN A 161 6.33 -9.03 -1.52
C GLN A 161 7.14 -8.06 -2.38
N LEU A 162 6.48 -7.33 -3.30
CA LEU A 162 7.12 -6.29 -4.10
C LEU A 162 7.71 -5.18 -3.23
N LEU A 163 6.97 -4.68 -2.23
CA LEU A 163 7.45 -3.67 -1.30
C LEU A 163 8.75 -4.11 -0.62
N PHE A 164 8.78 -5.29 -0.01
CA PHE A 164 9.96 -5.77 0.70
C PHE A 164 11.11 -6.12 -0.24
N HIS A 165 10.84 -6.60 -1.45
CA HIS A 165 11.86 -6.75 -2.49
C HIS A 165 12.50 -5.38 -2.86
N LEU A 166 11.70 -4.33 -2.98
CA LEU A 166 12.19 -2.97 -3.23
C LEU A 166 12.98 -2.43 -2.02
N MET A 167 12.57 -2.71 -0.78
CA MET A 167 13.32 -2.35 0.42
C MET A 167 14.69 -3.04 0.47
N ASP A 168 14.79 -4.32 0.12
CA ASP A 168 16.05 -5.04 0.02
C ASP A 168 16.96 -4.44 -1.07
N LYS A 169 16.37 -4.05 -2.20
CA LYS A 169 17.07 -3.34 -3.26
C LYS A 169 17.64 -2.01 -2.75
N ILE A 170 16.85 -1.21 -2.06
CA ILE A 170 17.29 0.06 -1.45
C ILE A 170 18.43 -0.18 -0.47
N ALA A 171 18.29 -1.16 0.42
CA ALA A 171 19.30 -1.49 1.41
C ALA A 171 20.65 -1.95 0.79
N SER A 172 20.62 -2.45 -0.45
CA SER A 172 21.82 -2.86 -1.20
C SER A 172 22.56 -1.73 -1.93
N LEU A 173 21.98 -0.52 -1.98
CA LEU A 173 22.58 0.60 -2.70
C LEU A 173 23.79 1.20 -1.98
N PRO A 174 24.74 1.79 -2.74
CA PRO A 174 25.84 2.56 -2.14
C PRO A 174 25.31 3.72 -1.31
N ARG A 175 25.97 3.98 -0.16
CA ARG A 175 25.63 5.06 0.76
C ARG A 175 25.40 6.41 0.07
N GLN A 176 26.26 6.83 -0.84
CA GLN A 176 26.11 8.09 -1.57
C GLN A 176 24.83 8.16 -2.39
N THR A 177 24.40 7.03 -2.96
CA THR A 177 23.14 6.93 -3.70
C THR A 177 21.95 7.10 -2.76
N ILE A 178 21.98 6.48 -1.58
CA ILE A 178 20.92 6.61 -0.57
C ILE A 178 20.82 8.05 -0.06
N GLU A 179 21.94 8.68 0.27
CA GLU A 179 21.98 10.10 0.70
C GLU A 179 21.40 11.02 -0.37
N MET A 180 21.70 10.77 -1.64
CA MET A 180 21.12 11.51 -2.77
C MET A 180 19.62 11.28 -2.88
N LEU A 181 19.15 10.03 -2.80
CA LEU A 181 17.73 9.68 -2.84
C LEU A 181 16.96 10.38 -1.71
N LEU A 182 17.47 10.39 -0.50
CA LEU A 182 16.86 11.09 0.63
C LEU A 182 16.81 12.61 0.42
N THR A 183 17.80 13.20 -0.26
CA THR A 183 17.78 14.64 -0.60
C THR A 183 16.67 14.98 -1.60
N PHE A 184 16.33 14.06 -2.49
CA PHE A 184 15.31 14.26 -3.53
C PHE A 184 13.94 13.67 -3.16
N SER A 185 13.83 12.91 -2.05
CA SER A 185 12.59 12.23 -1.63
C SER A 185 11.42 13.19 -1.40
N ASP A 186 11.70 14.45 -1.05
CA ASP A 186 10.69 15.50 -0.92
C ASP A 186 9.93 15.81 -2.22
N ASN A 187 10.44 15.39 -3.37
CA ASN A 187 9.80 15.56 -4.67
C ASN A 187 8.94 14.36 -5.08
N LEU A 188 8.93 13.29 -4.29
CA LEU A 188 8.06 12.14 -4.52
C LEU A 188 6.60 12.50 -4.18
N LEU A 189 5.66 11.81 -4.83
CA LEU A 189 4.24 12.17 -4.73
C LEU A 189 3.62 11.82 -3.37
N PHE A 190 4.14 10.78 -2.72
CA PHE A 190 3.64 10.23 -1.46
C PHE A 190 4.77 10.19 -0.42
N GLU A 191 4.50 9.63 0.74
CA GLU A 191 5.49 9.51 1.83
C GLU A 191 6.50 8.36 1.56
N THR A 192 6.92 8.18 0.31
CA THR A 192 7.85 7.14 -0.17
C THR A 192 9.19 7.18 0.53
N GLU A 193 9.60 8.35 1.04
CA GLU A 193 10.81 8.51 1.85
C GLU A 193 10.80 7.62 3.10
N LEU A 194 9.62 7.33 3.69
CA LEU A 194 9.49 6.46 4.86
C LEU A 194 10.03 5.06 4.56
N VAL A 195 9.75 4.54 3.37
CA VAL A 195 10.25 3.22 2.94
C VAL A 195 11.77 3.24 2.78
N ILE A 196 12.32 4.32 2.19
CA ILE A 196 13.77 4.47 2.03
C ILE A 196 14.46 4.49 3.40
N ARG A 197 13.92 5.25 4.35
CA ARG A 197 14.45 5.33 5.73
C ARG A 197 14.36 3.99 6.44
N ASP A 198 13.24 3.29 6.33
CA ASP A 198 13.04 1.98 6.96
C ASP A 198 13.97 0.92 6.36
N ALA A 199 14.15 0.91 5.04
CA ALA A 199 15.03 -0.02 4.35
C ALA A 199 16.50 0.07 4.83
N ILE A 200 16.93 1.26 5.23
CA ILE A 200 18.31 1.50 5.69
C ILE A 200 18.45 1.55 7.22
N ARG A 201 17.37 1.37 7.96
CA ARG A 201 17.38 1.35 9.43
C ARG A 201 18.31 0.27 9.94
N GLY A 202 19.19 0.62 10.85
CA GLY A 202 20.24 -0.28 11.36
C GLY A 202 21.51 -0.33 10.50
N GLN A 203 21.53 0.32 9.32
CA GLN A 203 22.77 0.60 8.61
C GLN A 203 23.44 1.82 9.25
N ASN A 204 24.70 1.67 9.69
CA ASN A 204 25.45 2.80 10.28
C ASN A 204 25.95 3.74 9.17
N LEU A 205 25.02 4.47 8.56
CA LEU A 205 25.28 5.37 7.44
C LEU A 205 25.94 6.69 7.89
N GLY A 206 26.07 6.95 9.22
CA GLY A 206 26.62 8.21 9.75
C GLY A 206 25.82 9.42 9.29
N LEU A 207 24.51 9.24 9.08
CA LEU A 207 23.58 10.33 8.80
C LEU A 207 23.70 11.37 9.92
N SER A 208 23.61 12.66 9.58
CA SER A 208 23.79 13.74 10.54
C SER A 208 22.81 13.59 11.71
N LYS A 209 23.21 14.01 12.92
CA LYS A 209 22.38 13.96 14.15
C LYS A 209 20.98 14.59 13.98
N GLU A 210 20.82 15.48 13.03
CA GLU A 210 19.55 16.12 12.70
C GLU A 210 18.47 15.14 12.25
N TYR A 211 18.84 14.10 11.47
CA TYR A 211 17.91 13.07 11.02
C TYR A 211 17.56 12.05 12.13
N VAL A 212 18.48 11.77 13.05
CA VAL A 212 18.27 10.86 14.19
C VAL A 212 17.33 11.51 15.23
N MET A 213 17.44 12.81 15.45
CA MET A 213 16.59 13.53 16.43
C MET A 213 15.11 13.57 16.03
N LEU A 214 14.79 13.53 14.73
CA LEU A 214 13.40 13.49 14.27
C LEU A 214 12.73 12.13 14.52
N GLU A 215 13.50 11.05 14.55
CA GLU A 215 13.00 9.70 14.89
C GLU A 215 12.77 9.53 16.41
N GLU A 216 13.64 10.10 17.26
CA GLU A 216 13.52 10.01 18.73
C GLU A 216 12.33 10.83 19.27
N SER A 217 11.89 11.86 18.56
CA SER A 217 10.78 12.73 18.99
C SER A 217 9.40 12.17 18.69
N GLY A 218 9.28 11.08 17.92
CA GLY A 218 7.98 10.50 17.54
C GLY A 218 7.10 11.42 16.68
N ILE A 219 7.67 12.53 16.19
CA ILE A 219 6.95 13.48 15.34
C ILE A 219 6.95 12.94 13.91
N VAL A 220 5.92 12.22 13.55
CA VAL A 220 5.57 12.01 12.13
C VAL A 220 5.18 13.38 11.58
N LEU A 221 6.02 14.00 10.77
CA LEU A 221 5.66 15.22 10.06
C LEU A 221 4.54 14.88 9.06
N ARG A 222 3.29 14.98 9.52
CA ARG A 222 2.11 14.87 8.66
C ARG A 222 2.08 16.12 7.80
N ARG A 223 2.40 15.99 6.52
CA ARG A 223 2.09 17.07 5.57
C ARG A 223 0.58 17.28 5.56
N PRO A 224 0.08 18.52 5.68
CA PRO A 224 -1.34 18.77 5.47
C PRO A 224 -1.67 18.34 4.04
N LEU A 225 -2.72 17.53 3.88
CA LEU A 225 -3.25 17.13 2.59
C LEU A 225 -3.73 18.40 1.87
N THR A 226 -2.88 18.98 1.01
CA THR A 226 -3.33 20.01 0.07
C THR A 226 -3.92 19.28 -1.12
N TYR A 227 -5.25 19.19 -1.13
CA TYR A 227 -5.99 18.84 -2.34
C TYR A 227 -5.69 19.91 -3.40
N LYS A 228 -5.06 19.52 -4.50
CA LYS A 228 -5.04 20.27 -5.74
C LYS A 228 -5.69 19.44 -6.82
#